data_77f7042909be881f7ca8d9160e6e9e53
#
_entry.id   77f7042909be881f7ca8d9160e6e9e53
#
_cell.length_a   1.000
_cell.length_b   1.000
_cell.length_c   1.000
_cell.angle_alpha   90.00
_cell.angle_beta   90.00
_cell.angle_gamma   90.00
#
_symmetry.space_group_name_H-M   'P 1'
#
loop_
_entity.id
_entity.type
_entity.pdbx_description
1 polymer ?
#
loop_
_entity_poly.entity_id
_entity_poly.type
_entity_poly.pdbx_seq_one_letter_code
_entity_poly.pdbx_strand_id
1 'polypeptide(L)'
;MLAAEKVGLTADKTVLNTPNVSSWKEASFLTSSVFKAAKLLFSANQEVLAERFLTHLTETLSDHDVLRLVNFLEESKKPHELVMVAKRAASQSRVFPRPYFAIHPLVEMPQRIPPEMALAIARRESEFYPKVESPVGALGMMQVMPKTAREVAKRLGLRYSSERMLSDWHYNARIGIA
;
A
#
# COMPACT_ATOMS: atom_id res chain seq x y z
N MET A 1 10.43 -13.27 9.09
CA MET A 1 11.82 -13.72 8.88
C MET A 1 12.63 -13.68 10.18
N LEU A 2 12.89 -12.53 10.80
CA LEU A 2 13.68 -12.42 12.04
C LEU A 2 13.23 -13.33 13.20
N ALA A 3 11.92 -13.55 13.38
CA ALA A 3 11.41 -14.45 14.41
C ALA A 3 11.73 -15.93 14.11
N ALA A 4 11.62 -16.32 12.84
CA ALA A 4 11.95 -17.69 12.40
C ALA A 4 13.47 -17.95 12.55
N GLU A 5 14.32 -17.00 12.15
CA GLU A 5 15.78 -17.07 12.34
C GLU A 5 16.16 -17.25 13.81
N LYS A 6 15.53 -16.49 14.73
CA LYS A 6 15.81 -16.60 16.16
C LYS A 6 15.45 -17.94 16.79
N VAL A 7 14.54 -18.69 16.19
CA VAL A 7 14.15 -20.04 16.65
C VAL A 7 14.69 -21.16 15.75
N GLY A 8 15.64 -20.81 14.85
CA GLY A 8 16.29 -21.77 13.96
C GLY A 8 15.40 -22.35 12.86
N LEU A 9 14.27 -21.70 12.56
CA LEU A 9 13.40 -22.09 11.46
C LEU A 9 13.81 -21.40 10.15
N THR A 10 13.77 -22.14 9.06
CA THR A 10 13.90 -21.55 7.71
C THR A 10 12.69 -20.71 7.38
N ALA A 11 12.88 -19.62 6.64
CA ALA A 11 11.76 -18.84 6.12
C ALA A 11 10.83 -19.73 5.29
N ASP A 12 9.52 -19.60 5.50
CA ASP A 12 8.53 -20.34 4.74
C ASP A 12 8.71 -20.06 3.24
N LYS A 13 8.94 -21.12 2.46
CA LYS A 13 9.15 -21.01 1.02
C LYS A 13 7.94 -20.41 0.30
N THR A 14 6.74 -20.51 0.87
CA THR A 14 5.53 -19.90 0.31
C THR A 14 5.58 -18.37 0.36
N VAL A 15 6.32 -17.79 1.31
CA VAL A 15 6.54 -16.33 1.40
C VAL A 15 7.47 -15.84 0.30
N LEU A 16 8.37 -16.70 -0.18
CA LEU A 16 9.39 -16.36 -1.18
C LEU A 16 8.93 -16.67 -2.62
N ASN A 17 8.00 -17.59 -2.79
CA ASN A 17 7.52 -18.02 -4.11
C ASN A 17 6.17 -17.37 -4.43
N THR A 18 6.18 -16.30 -5.21
CA THR A 18 4.95 -15.82 -5.86
C THR A 18 4.82 -16.55 -7.20
N PRO A 19 3.71 -17.27 -7.45
CA PRO A 19 3.49 -17.89 -8.73
C PRO A 19 3.55 -16.86 -9.86
N ASN A 20 4.25 -17.20 -10.94
CA ASN A 20 4.20 -16.39 -12.14
C ASN A 20 2.85 -16.59 -12.82
N VAL A 21 2.15 -15.51 -13.12
CA VAL A 21 0.86 -15.55 -13.82
C VAL A 21 0.98 -14.79 -15.14
N SER A 22 0.17 -15.22 -16.13
CA SER A 22 0.07 -14.51 -17.40
C SER A 22 -0.45 -13.08 -17.19
N SER A 23 -0.28 -12.26 -18.24
CA SER A 23 -0.66 -10.84 -18.22
C SER A 23 -2.08 -10.61 -17.68
N TRP A 24 -2.26 -9.57 -16.88
CA TRP A 24 -3.58 -9.14 -16.43
C TRP A 24 -4.51 -8.75 -17.60
N LYS A 25 -3.95 -8.43 -18.77
CA LYS A 25 -4.71 -8.11 -19.99
C LYS A 25 -5.49 -9.29 -20.55
N GLU A 26 -5.22 -10.50 -20.05
CA GLU A 26 -5.93 -11.73 -20.39
C GLU A 26 -6.89 -12.19 -19.26
N ALA A 27 -7.09 -11.36 -18.23
CA ALA A 27 -7.87 -11.74 -17.06
C ALA A 27 -9.38 -11.77 -17.34
N SER A 28 -10.06 -12.73 -16.73
CA SER A 28 -11.52 -12.89 -16.86
C SER A 28 -12.29 -11.69 -16.34
N PHE A 29 -11.77 -10.99 -15.35
CA PHE A 29 -12.43 -9.83 -14.73
C PHE A 29 -12.48 -8.57 -15.61
N LEU A 30 -11.78 -8.53 -16.74
CA LEU A 30 -11.80 -7.36 -17.63
C LEU A 30 -13.19 -7.02 -18.17
N THR A 31 -14.05 -8.03 -18.31
CA THR A 31 -15.43 -7.87 -18.75
C THR A 31 -16.37 -7.50 -17.60
N SER A 32 -15.94 -7.68 -16.35
CA SER A 32 -16.72 -7.37 -15.16
C SER A 32 -17.12 -5.91 -15.07
N SER A 33 -18.40 -5.63 -14.78
CA SER A 33 -18.89 -4.28 -14.49
C SER A 33 -18.22 -3.67 -13.25
N VAL A 34 -17.87 -4.50 -12.25
CA VAL A 34 -17.18 -4.10 -11.03
C VAL A 34 -15.80 -3.56 -11.34
N PHE A 35 -15.01 -4.28 -12.15
CA PHE A 35 -13.68 -3.83 -12.57
C PHE A 35 -13.73 -2.56 -13.42
N LYS A 36 -14.68 -2.49 -14.37
CA LYS A 36 -14.89 -1.30 -15.21
C LYS A 36 -15.25 -0.08 -14.35
N ALA A 37 -16.14 -0.26 -13.37
CA ALA A 37 -16.50 0.79 -12.43
C ALA A 37 -15.29 1.25 -11.59
N ALA A 38 -14.47 0.32 -11.08
CA ALA A 38 -13.24 0.67 -10.36
C ALA A 38 -12.29 1.53 -11.21
N LYS A 39 -12.09 1.19 -12.48
CA LYS A 39 -11.27 1.98 -13.41
C LYS A 39 -11.83 3.40 -13.64
N LEU A 40 -13.14 3.52 -13.82
CA LEU A 40 -13.81 4.83 -13.96
C LEU A 40 -13.66 5.68 -12.69
N LEU A 41 -13.79 5.06 -11.52
CA LEU A 41 -13.62 5.70 -10.23
C LEU A 41 -12.19 6.21 -10.04
N PHE A 42 -11.17 5.45 -10.45
CA PHE A 42 -9.78 5.94 -10.46
C PHE A 42 -9.62 7.16 -11.38
N SER A 43 -10.20 7.12 -12.57
CA SER A 43 -10.16 8.26 -13.51
C SER A 43 -10.87 9.50 -12.95
N ALA A 44 -11.84 9.31 -12.06
CA ALA A 44 -12.57 10.38 -11.37
C ALA A 44 -11.91 10.78 -10.02
N ASN A 45 -10.71 10.30 -9.69
CA ASN A 45 -10.03 10.51 -8.41
C ASN A 45 -10.82 10.04 -7.18
N GLN A 46 -11.72 9.07 -7.36
CA GLN A 46 -12.53 8.45 -6.31
C GLN A 46 -11.84 7.17 -5.79
N GLU A 47 -10.61 7.30 -5.28
CA GLU A 47 -9.73 6.17 -4.93
C GLU A 47 -10.35 5.25 -3.87
N VAL A 48 -10.97 5.81 -2.82
CA VAL A 48 -11.62 5.03 -1.76
C VAL A 48 -12.77 4.17 -2.29
N LEU A 49 -13.55 4.69 -3.24
CA LEU A 49 -14.61 3.89 -3.88
C LEU A 49 -14.01 2.84 -4.81
N ALA A 50 -13.00 3.20 -5.61
CA ALA A 50 -12.30 2.24 -6.48
C ALA A 50 -11.73 1.06 -5.67
N GLU A 51 -11.09 1.33 -4.54
CA GLU A 51 -10.58 0.32 -3.61
C GLU A 51 -11.69 -0.64 -3.15
N ARG A 52 -12.86 -0.11 -2.74
CA ARG A 52 -14.01 -0.94 -2.32
C ARG A 52 -14.50 -1.86 -3.43
N PHE A 53 -14.55 -1.38 -4.67
CA PHE A 53 -14.92 -2.19 -5.84
C PHE A 53 -13.89 -3.30 -6.09
N LEU A 54 -12.60 -3.01 -5.98
CA LEU A 54 -11.53 -4.00 -6.18
C LEU A 54 -11.48 -5.05 -5.06
N THR A 55 -11.66 -4.63 -3.82
CA THR A 55 -11.73 -5.55 -2.68
C THR A 55 -12.95 -6.46 -2.78
N HIS A 56 -14.11 -5.93 -3.20
CA HIS A 56 -15.29 -6.75 -3.47
C HIS A 56 -15.05 -7.72 -4.65
N LEU A 57 -14.44 -7.25 -5.73
CA LEU A 57 -14.10 -8.12 -6.87
C LEU A 57 -13.23 -9.29 -6.44
N THR A 58 -12.27 -9.07 -5.53
CA THR A 58 -11.35 -10.09 -5.00
C THR A 58 -12.09 -11.28 -4.37
N GLU A 59 -13.31 -11.07 -3.85
CA GLU A 59 -14.11 -12.10 -3.18
C GLU A 59 -14.48 -13.27 -4.10
N THR A 60 -14.66 -12.99 -5.38
CA THR A 60 -15.16 -13.95 -6.39
C THR A 60 -14.08 -14.41 -7.36
N LEU A 61 -12.91 -13.78 -7.36
CA LEU A 61 -11.82 -14.16 -8.26
C LEU A 61 -11.12 -15.45 -7.81
N SER A 62 -10.68 -16.23 -8.80
CA SER A 62 -9.71 -17.32 -8.57
C SER A 62 -8.38 -16.76 -8.07
N ASP A 63 -7.54 -17.59 -7.45
CA ASP A 63 -6.19 -17.20 -7.01
C ASP A 63 -5.34 -16.65 -8.17
N HIS A 64 -5.47 -17.26 -9.33
CA HIS A 64 -4.79 -16.84 -10.54
C HIS A 64 -5.21 -15.44 -10.99
N ASP A 65 -6.52 -15.14 -10.97
CA ASP A 65 -7.02 -13.82 -11.33
C ASP A 65 -6.78 -12.76 -10.25
N VAL A 66 -6.70 -13.16 -8.96
CA VAL A 66 -6.21 -12.23 -7.91
C VAL A 66 -4.78 -11.81 -8.19
N LEU A 67 -3.89 -12.74 -8.58
CA LEU A 67 -2.51 -12.39 -8.93
C LEU A 67 -2.42 -11.53 -10.20
N ARG A 68 -3.32 -11.71 -11.16
CA ARG A 68 -3.44 -10.80 -12.32
C ARG A 68 -3.91 -9.41 -11.92
N LEU A 69 -4.86 -9.32 -10.97
CA LEU A 69 -5.30 -8.04 -10.41
C LEU A 69 -4.16 -7.34 -9.66
N VAL A 70 -3.34 -8.10 -8.94
CA VAL A 70 -2.10 -7.62 -8.31
C VAL A 70 -1.16 -7.00 -9.36
N ASN A 71 -0.91 -7.70 -10.48
CA ASN A 71 -0.07 -7.18 -11.55
C ASN A 71 -0.63 -5.87 -12.14
N PHE A 72 -1.94 -5.77 -12.33
CA PHE A 72 -2.60 -4.52 -12.76
C PHE A 72 -2.35 -3.37 -11.78
N LEU A 73 -2.46 -3.62 -10.48
CA LEU A 73 -2.26 -2.60 -9.44
C LEU A 73 -0.80 -2.17 -9.31
N GLU A 74 0.14 -3.10 -9.48
CA GLU A 74 1.58 -2.80 -9.51
C GLU A 74 1.94 -1.93 -10.73
N GLU A 75 1.50 -2.30 -11.94
CA GLU A 75 1.70 -1.50 -13.14
C GLU A 75 1.06 -0.10 -13.01
N SER A 76 -0.08 -0.03 -12.32
CA SER A 76 -0.81 1.22 -12.06
C SER A 76 -0.21 2.04 -10.90
N LYS A 77 0.85 1.55 -10.23
CA LYS A 77 1.51 2.18 -9.08
C LYS A 77 0.52 2.51 -7.95
N LYS A 78 -0.30 1.53 -7.58
CA LYS A 78 -1.36 1.65 -6.56
C LYS A 78 -1.04 0.79 -5.33
N PRO A 79 -0.01 1.15 -4.52
CA PRO A 79 0.45 0.32 -3.41
C PRO A 79 -0.57 0.18 -2.28
N HIS A 80 -1.41 1.19 -2.03
CA HIS A 80 -2.49 1.10 -1.05
C HIS A 80 -3.51 0.03 -1.45
N GLU A 81 -4.06 0.15 -2.65
CA GLU A 81 -5.07 -0.77 -3.16
C GLU A 81 -4.52 -2.20 -3.28
N LEU A 82 -3.23 -2.32 -3.58
CA LEU A 82 -2.53 -3.61 -3.61
C LEU A 82 -2.57 -4.30 -2.24
N VAL A 83 -2.23 -3.57 -1.17
CA VAL A 83 -2.32 -4.08 0.21
C VAL A 83 -3.77 -4.42 0.58
N MET A 84 -4.75 -3.58 0.20
CA MET A 84 -6.15 -3.80 0.56
C MET A 84 -6.74 -5.03 -0.12
N VAL A 85 -6.43 -5.27 -1.41
CA VAL A 85 -6.77 -6.50 -2.13
C VAL A 85 -6.16 -7.73 -1.44
N ALA A 86 -4.89 -7.66 -1.08
CA ALA A 86 -4.21 -8.76 -0.39
C ALA A 86 -4.78 -9.03 1.01
N LYS A 87 -5.13 -7.99 1.77
CA LYS A 87 -5.81 -8.11 3.07
C LYS A 87 -7.19 -8.73 2.92
N ARG A 88 -7.93 -8.36 1.87
CA ARG A 88 -9.23 -8.97 1.57
C ARG A 88 -9.09 -10.46 1.26
N ALA A 89 -8.17 -10.84 0.41
CA ALA A 89 -7.89 -12.25 0.13
C ALA A 89 -7.49 -13.02 1.40
N ALA A 90 -6.61 -12.44 2.23
CA ALA A 90 -6.18 -13.04 3.49
C ALA A 90 -7.35 -13.25 4.48
N SER A 91 -8.34 -12.36 4.52
CA SER A 91 -9.56 -12.54 5.33
C SER A 91 -10.41 -13.75 4.88
N GLN A 92 -10.17 -14.27 3.69
CA GLN A 92 -10.74 -15.49 3.12
C GLN A 92 -9.76 -16.68 3.18
N SER A 93 -8.73 -16.62 4.03
CA SER A 93 -7.68 -17.63 4.17
C SER A 93 -6.80 -17.82 2.91
N ARG A 94 -6.78 -16.84 1.99
CA ARG A 94 -6.01 -16.82 0.75
C ARG A 94 -4.86 -15.85 0.89
N VAL A 95 -3.66 -16.32 1.20
CA VAL A 95 -2.52 -15.47 1.51
C VAL A 95 -1.60 -15.32 0.31
N PHE A 96 -1.42 -14.10 -0.15
CA PHE A 96 -0.49 -13.70 -1.21
C PHE A 96 0.59 -12.79 -0.62
N PRO A 97 1.78 -13.32 -0.28
CA PRO A 97 2.80 -12.56 0.46
C PRO A 97 3.26 -11.31 -0.29
N ARG A 98 3.51 -11.39 -1.62
CA ARG A 98 4.01 -10.26 -2.42
C ARG A 98 3.14 -9.00 -2.30
N PRO A 99 1.83 -9.02 -2.59
CA PRO A 99 0.98 -7.84 -2.42
C PRO A 99 0.67 -7.53 -0.95
N TYR A 100 0.65 -8.54 -0.07
CA TYR A 100 0.43 -8.32 1.36
C TYR A 100 1.57 -7.52 2.00
N PHE A 101 2.80 -7.68 1.50
CA PHE A 101 3.99 -6.92 1.88
C PHE A 101 4.47 -6.05 0.72
N ALA A 102 3.53 -5.32 0.10
CA ALA A 102 3.82 -4.44 -1.03
C ALA A 102 4.97 -3.47 -0.73
N ILE A 103 5.80 -3.23 -1.74
CA ILE A 103 6.90 -2.28 -1.67
C ILE A 103 6.41 -0.94 -2.22
N HIS A 104 6.39 0.07 -1.35
CA HIS A 104 6.07 1.44 -1.74
C HIS A 104 7.32 2.15 -2.24
N PRO A 105 7.23 3.07 -3.23
CA PRO A 105 8.38 3.85 -3.74
C PRO A 105 9.13 4.67 -2.68
N LEU A 106 8.61 4.81 -1.47
CA LEU A 106 9.33 5.48 -0.37
C LEU A 106 10.71 4.85 -0.06
N VAL A 107 10.94 3.58 -0.45
CA VAL A 107 12.25 2.92 -0.28
C VAL A 107 13.37 3.55 -1.10
N GLU A 108 13.02 4.24 -2.19
CA GLU A 108 13.96 4.94 -3.07
C GLU A 108 14.36 6.32 -2.53
N MET A 109 13.69 6.79 -1.48
CA MET A 109 13.99 8.07 -0.87
C MET A 109 15.30 8.01 -0.06
N PRO A 110 16.13 9.07 -0.08
CA PRO A 110 17.23 9.19 0.85
C PRO A 110 16.72 9.19 2.30
N GLN A 111 17.15 8.23 3.11
CA GLN A 111 16.67 8.07 4.48
C GLN A 111 17.79 7.57 5.40
N ARG A 112 17.68 7.90 6.71
CA ARG A 112 18.65 7.52 7.74
C ARG A 112 18.27 6.25 8.49
N ILE A 113 17.04 5.76 8.30
CA ILE A 113 16.55 4.51 8.88
C ILE A 113 16.55 3.41 7.80
N PRO A 114 16.58 2.13 8.18
CA PRO A 114 16.43 1.04 7.22
C PRO A 114 15.14 1.18 6.40
N PRO A 115 15.18 1.02 5.07
CA PRO A 115 14.00 1.17 4.20
C PRO A 115 12.83 0.28 4.60
N GLU A 116 13.11 -0.94 5.06
CA GLU A 116 12.12 -1.88 5.56
C GLU A 116 11.40 -1.38 6.82
N MET A 117 12.08 -0.58 7.66
CA MET A 117 11.47 0.05 8.84
C MET A 117 10.50 1.15 8.40
N ALA A 118 10.90 1.99 7.45
CA ALA A 118 10.02 3.02 6.90
C ALA A 118 8.76 2.41 6.25
N LEU A 119 8.93 1.32 5.47
CA LEU A 119 7.81 0.56 4.90
C LEU A 119 6.89 0.01 5.98
N ALA A 120 7.44 -0.62 7.01
CA ALA A 120 6.66 -1.23 8.09
C ALA A 120 5.82 -0.18 8.82
N ILE A 121 6.39 0.99 9.10
CA ILE A 121 5.69 2.11 9.74
C ILE A 121 4.56 2.61 8.83
N ALA A 122 4.87 3.02 7.59
CA ALA A 122 3.88 3.55 6.66
C ALA A 122 2.72 2.56 6.41
N ARG A 123 3.06 1.26 6.29
CA ARG A 123 2.06 0.21 6.13
C ARG A 123 1.21 0.05 7.38
N ARG A 124 1.80 0.11 8.59
CA ARG A 124 1.07 -0.02 9.85
C ARG A 124 0.16 1.16 10.11
N GLU A 125 0.60 2.38 9.78
CA GLU A 125 -0.10 3.62 10.05
C GLU A 125 -1.29 3.87 9.11
N SER A 126 -1.16 3.54 7.82
CA SER A 126 -2.16 3.90 6.82
C SER A 126 -2.36 2.91 5.69
N GLU A 127 -1.69 1.75 5.69
CA GLU A 127 -1.56 0.87 4.52
C GLU A 127 -1.13 1.66 3.25
N PHE A 128 -0.23 2.64 3.42
CA PHE A 128 0.25 3.54 2.37
C PHE A 128 -0.79 4.54 1.83
N TYR A 129 -1.93 4.75 2.50
CA TYR A 129 -2.92 5.73 2.04
C TYR A 129 -2.47 7.16 2.39
N PRO A 130 -2.21 8.02 1.39
CA PRO A 130 -1.62 9.34 1.65
C PRO A 130 -2.60 10.35 2.22
N LYS A 131 -3.91 10.21 1.96
CA LYS A 131 -4.93 11.22 2.26
C LYS A 131 -5.67 10.98 3.58
N VAL A 132 -5.13 10.12 4.44
CA VAL A 132 -5.80 9.77 5.70
C VAL A 132 -5.48 10.79 6.79
N GLU A 133 -6.53 11.19 7.51
CA GLU A 133 -6.44 11.92 8.76
C GLU A 133 -7.08 11.07 9.86
N SER A 134 -6.37 10.87 10.96
CA SER A 134 -6.90 10.10 12.09
C SER A 134 -7.88 10.93 12.92
N PRO A 135 -8.74 10.30 13.74
CA PRO A 135 -9.65 11.01 14.64
C PRO A 135 -8.95 11.97 15.63
N VAL A 136 -7.64 11.74 15.89
CA VAL A 136 -6.82 12.58 16.77
C VAL A 136 -5.95 13.58 15.98
N GLY A 137 -6.13 13.67 14.65
CA GLY A 137 -5.48 14.65 13.78
C GLY A 137 -4.08 14.26 13.32
N ALA A 138 -3.69 12.98 13.36
CA ALA A 138 -2.48 12.53 12.68
C ALA A 138 -2.68 12.51 11.16
N LEU A 139 -1.67 12.94 10.39
CA LEU A 139 -1.81 13.26 8.96
C LEU A 139 -0.99 12.35 8.05
N GLY A 140 -1.65 11.88 7.00
CA GLY A 140 -1.07 11.26 5.81
C GLY A 140 -0.47 9.89 6.03
N MET A 141 0.31 9.44 5.06
CA MET A 141 0.83 8.08 4.98
C MET A 141 1.59 7.60 6.23
N MET A 142 2.36 8.49 6.87
CA MET A 142 3.16 8.20 8.06
C MET A 142 2.47 8.61 9.37
N GLN A 143 1.21 9.07 9.31
CA GLN A 143 0.39 9.49 10.46
C GLN A 143 1.15 10.38 11.45
N VAL A 144 1.71 11.47 10.93
CA VAL A 144 2.50 12.41 11.76
C VAL A 144 1.58 13.45 12.38
N MET A 145 1.69 13.65 13.69
CA MET A 145 0.97 14.72 14.39
C MET A 145 1.41 16.10 13.92
N PRO A 146 0.49 17.07 13.72
CA PRO A 146 0.83 18.41 13.18
C PRO A 146 1.89 19.17 13.99
N LYS A 147 1.93 18.99 15.30
CA LYS A 147 2.97 19.60 16.16
C LYS A 147 4.34 19.04 15.80
N THR A 148 4.47 17.72 15.77
CA THR A 148 5.71 17.00 15.40
C THR A 148 6.12 17.37 13.98
N ALA A 149 5.18 17.40 13.04
CA ALA A 149 5.46 17.75 11.64
C ALA A 149 6.04 19.16 11.49
N ARG A 150 5.54 20.16 12.25
CA ARG A 150 6.10 21.53 12.25
C ARG A 150 7.53 21.57 12.79
N GLU A 151 7.79 20.87 13.87
CA GLU A 151 9.12 20.80 14.50
C GLU A 151 10.14 20.12 13.57
N VAL A 152 9.73 19.02 12.94
CA VAL A 152 10.59 18.31 11.97
C VAL A 152 10.81 19.13 10.71
N ALA A 153 9.75 19.73 10.14
CA ALA A 153 9.88 20.62 8.99
C ALA A 153 10.88 21.75 9.24
N LYS A 154 10.80 22.40 10.42
CA LYS A 154 11.75 23.44 10.83
C LYS A 154 13.20 22.92 10.86
N ARG A 155 13.43 21.73 11.45
CA ARG A 155 14.77 21.10 11.50
C ARG A 155 15.32 20.78 10.10
N LEU A 156 14.43 20.42 9.18
CA LEU A 156 14.79 20.11 7.79
C LEU A 156 14.90 21.34 6.88
N GLY A 157 14.66 22.55 7.40
CA GLY A 157 14.62 23.79 6.58
C GLY A 157 13.44 23.82 5.62
N LEU A 158 12.34 23.10 5.91
CA LEU A 158 11.15 23.04 5.09
C LEU A 158 10.05 23.97 5.64
N ARG A 159 9.26 24.54 4.74
CA ARG A 159 8.01 25.20 5.13
C ARG A 159 6.96 24.14 5.44
N TYR A 160 6.38 24.16 6.63
CA TYR A 160 5.28 23.29 6.99
C TYR A 160 4.01 23.62 6.18
N SER A 161 3.33 22.58 5.72
CA SER A 161 2.01 22.67 5.09
C SER A 161 1.17 21.44 5.49
N SER A 162 0.04 21.68 6.16
CA SER A 162 -0.92 20.62 6.48
C SER A 162 -1.56 20.00 5.25
N GLU A 163 -1.79 20.81 4.21
CA GLU A 163 -2.31 20.34 2.93
C GLU A 163 -1.35 19.35 2.27
N ARG A 164 -0.05 19.67 2.23
CA ARG A 164 0.97 18.79 1.67
C ARG A 164 1.16 17.52 2.49
N MET A 165 0.87 17.54 3.78
CA MET A 165 0.89 16.31 4.60
C MET A 165 -0.12 15.27 4.10
N LEU A 166 -1.20 15.68 3.41
CA LEU A 166 -2.25 14.81 2.88
C LEU A 166 -2.20 14.63 1.36
N SER A 167 -1.61 15.59 0.62
CA SER A 167 -1.61 15.58 -0.85
C SER A 167 -0.28 15.16 -1.47
N ASP A 168 0.80 15.19 -0.70
CA ASP A 168 2.17 14.92 -1.17
C ASP A 168 2.82 13.86 -0.26
N TRP A 169 2.74 12.60 -0.66
CA TRP A 169 3.29 11.49 0.14
C TRP A 169 4.82 11.58 0.31
N HIS A 170 5.56 12.16 -0.64
CA HIS A 170 7.00 12.38 -0.50
C HIS A 170 7.30 13.36 0.63
N TYR A 171 6.53 14.46 0.68
CA TYR A 171 6.65 15.44 1.76
C TYR A 171 6.29 14.82 3.11
N ASN A 172 5.20 14.05 3.18
CA ASN A 172 4.78 13.34 4.38
C ASN A 172 5.85 12.34 4.84
N ALA A 173 6.33 11.48 3.94
CA ALA A 173 7.37 10.51 4.22
C ALA A 173 8.69 11.17 4.67
N ARG A 174 9.11 12.26 4.00
CA ARG A 174 10.32 13.00 4.39
C ARG A 174 10.27 13.55 5.81
N ILE A 175 9.09 13.95 6.26
CA ILE A 175 8.87 14.41 7.64
C ILE A 175 8.77 13.22 8.60
N GLY A 176 8.06 12.16 8.23
CA GLY A 176 7.83 11.01 9.11
C GLY A 176 9.07 10.14 9.34
N ILE A 177 10.04 10.16 8.42
CA ILE A 177 11.29 9.37 8.49
C ILE A 177 12.41 10.14 9.22
N ALA A 178 12.35 11.45 9.35
CA ALA A 178 13.39 12.30 9.95
C ALA A 178 13.37 12.29 11.47
#